data_9c5f0e101c17c12c887340066cd9c745
#
_entry.id   9c5f0e101c17c12c887340066cd9c745
#
_cell.length_a   1.000
_cell.length_b   1.000
_cell.length_c   1.000
_cell.angle_alpha   90.00
_cell.angle_beta   90.00
_cell.angle_gamma   90.00
#
_symmetry.space_group_name_H-M   'P 1'
#
loop_
_entity.id
_entity.type
_entity.pdbx_description
1 polymer ?
#
loop_
_entity_poly.entity_id
_entity_poly.type
_entity_poly.pdbx_seq_one_letter_code
_entity_poly.pdbx_strand_id
1 'polypeptide(L)'
;MAKNTTALDTKAIFNALANAKHIFAFKEEGVPFKILKLVITEEATKAVVMTEGGEIQGLFTDSASAKSALQEVQAVFGDEQPFIKVNIKETAKKQSVYYVEVM
;
A
#
# COMPACT_ATOMS: atom_id res chain seq x y z
N MET A 1 21.21 11.71 16.70
CA MET A 1 21.18 11.21 16.01
C MET A 1 20.31 11.10 15.38
N ALA A 2 20.37 11.37 14.64
CA ALA A 2 19.49 11.31 14.01
C ALA A 2 19.07 10.14 13.79
N LYS A 3 18.25 9.99 14.02
CA LYS A 3 17.78 9.05 13.77
C LYS A 3 17.68 8.88 12.51
N ASN A 4 17.98 8.18 12.04
CA ASN A 4 17.82 7.87 10.76
C ASN A 4 16.46 7.94 10.40
N THR A 5 16.10 8.99 9.83
CA THR A 5 14.73 9.24 9.56
C THR A 5 14.16 8.40 8.45
N THR A 6 15.01 7.70 7.72
CA THR A 6 14.49 6.84 6.67
C THR A 6 14.18 5.45 7.16
N ALA A 7 14.63 5.11 8.35
CA ALA A 7 14.37 3.78 8.85
C ALA A 7 13.06 3.76 9.60
N LEU A 8 12.26 2.75 9.35
CA LEU A 8 11.06 2.53 10.13
C LEU A 8 11.43 1.66 11.31
N ASP A 9 11.14 2.09 12.51
CA ASP A 9 11.33 1.22 13.64
C ASP A 9 10.06 0.39 13.84
N THR A 10 10.17 -0.59 14.69
CA THR A 10 9.07 -1.53 14.91
C THR A 10 7.82 -0.83 15.42
N LYS A 11 8.01 0.18 16.25
CA LYS A 11 6.88 0.90 16.81
C LYS A 11 6.15 1.69 15.73
N ALA A 12 6.89 2.34 14.83
CA ALA A 12 6.27 3.09 13.75
C ALA A 12 5.48 2.16 12.84
N ILE A 13 6.03 0.99 12.54
CA ILE A 13 5.35 0.00 11.71
C ILE A 13 4.06 -0.45 12.40
N PHE A 14 4.15 -0.77 13.67
CA PHE A 14 2.98 -1.24 14.41
C PHE A 14 1.89 -0.17 14.44
N ASN A 15 2.25 1.07 14.70
CA ASN A 15 1.28 2.15 14.77
C ASN A 15 0.62 2.41 13.42
N ALA A 16 1.39 2.36 12.34
CA ALA A 16 0.83 2.54 11.02
C ALA A 16 -0.17 1.44 10.71
N LEU A 17 0.14 0.20 11.06
CA LEU A 17 -0.78 -0.91 10.80
C LEU A 17 -2.01 -0.85 11.67
N ALA A 18 -1.86 -0.38 12.91
CA ALA A 18 -3.00 -0.26 13.83
C ALA A 18 -3.98 0.80 13.36
N ASN A 19 -3.50 1.81 12.65
CA ASN A 19 -4.33 2.89 12.15
C ASN A 19 -4.53 2.82 10.64
N ALA A 20 -4.40 1.63 10.07
CA ALA A 20 -4.47 1.47 8.62
C ALA A 20 -5.83 1.88 8.08
N LYS A 21 -5.83 2.54 6.93
CA LYS A 21 -7.03 2.91 6.23
C LYS A 21 -7.28 1.90 5.13
N HIS A 22 -8.56 1.70 4.80
CA HIS A 22 -8.93 0.81 3.71
C HIS A 22 -8.32 1.33 2.41
N ILE A 23 -7.89 0.43 1.55
CA ILE A 23 -7.26 0.80 0.28
C ILE A 23 -8.15 1.70 -0.57
N PHE A 24 -9.46 1.60 -0.40
CA PHE A 24 -10.38 2.44 -1.14
C PHE A 24 -10.17 3.93 -0.84
N ALA A 25 -9.77 4.27 0.38
CA ALA A 25 -9.50 5.65 0.73
C ALA A 25 -8.32 6.20 -0.09
N PHE A 26 -7.32 5.35 -0.33
CA PHE A 26 -6.18 5.76 -1.15
C PHE A 26 -6.59 5.95 -2.61
N LYS A 27 -7.50 5.11 -3.09
CA LYS A 27 -8.01 5.25 -4.44
C LYS A 27 -8.80 6.55 -4.58
N GLU A 28 -9.61 6.88 -3.57
CA GLU A 28 -10.41 8.10 -3.60
C GLU A 28 -9.56 9.35 -3.58
N GLU A 29 -8.51 9.35 -2.78
CA GLU A 29 -7.62 10.49 -2.70
C GLU A 29 -6.77 10.64 -3.95
N GLY A 30 -6.48 9.54 -4.60
CA GLY A 30 -5.68 9.58 -5.81
C GLY A 30 -4.24 10.01 -5.60
N VAL A 31 -3.72 9.86 -4.38
CA VAL A 31 -2.37 10.30 -4.05
C VAL A 31 -1.41 9.13 -4.20
N PRO A 32 -0.32 9.29 -4.96
CA PRO A 32 0.66 8.22 -5.08
C PRO A 32 1.35 7.93 -3.75
N PHE A 33 1.72 6.68 -3.57
CA PHE A 33 2.45 6.26 -2.38
C PHE A 33 3.39 5.13 -2.75
N LYS A 34 4.35 4.84 -1.88
CA LYS A 34 5.21 3.70 -2.10
C LYS A 34 5.09 2.75 -0.91
N ILE A 35 5.25 1.46 -1.19
CA ILE A 35 5.10 0.43 -0.18
C ILE A 35 6.44 0.25 0.53
N LEU A 36 6.44 0.48 1.83
CA LEU A 36 7.65 0.29 2.62
C LEU A 36 7.71 -1.12 3.20
N LYS A 37 6.56 -1.68 3.55
CA LYS A 37 6.51 -3.03 4.10
C LYS A 37 5.13 -3.62 3.83
N LEU A 38 5.11 -4.86 3.38
CA LEU A 38 3.87 -5.57 3.12
C LEU A 38 3.70 -6.65 4.17
N VAL A 39 2.54 -6.69 4.80
CA VAL A 39 2.24 -7.67 5.84
C VAL A 39 0.95 -8.37 5.46
N ILE A 40 1.02 -9.68 5.29
CA ILE A 40 -0.15 -10.46 4.90
C ILE A 40 -0.57 -11.32 6.07
N THR A 41 -1.83 -11.17 6.49
CA THR A 41 -2.40 -11.97 7.54
C THR A 41 -3.56 -12.78 6.97
N GLU A 42 -4.11 -13.66 7.77
CA GLU A 42 -5.25 -14.45 7.31
C GLU A 42 -6.49 -13.59 7.09
N GLU A 43 -6.59 -12.50 7.79
CA GLU A 43 -7.77 -11.65 7.71
C GLU A 43 -7.67 -10.58 6.65
N ALA A 44 -6.48 -10.11 6.38
CA ALA A 44 -6.32 -8.99 5.47
C ALA A 44 -4.89 -8.85 5.02
N THR A 45 -4.71 -8.12 3.92
CA THR A 45 -3.40 -7.69 3.47
C THR A 45 -3.20 -6.26 3.97
N LYS A 46 -2.09 -6.02 4.64
CA LYS A 46 -1.77 -4.70 5.17
C LYS A 46 -0.44 -4.23 4.64
N ALA A 47 -0.26 -2.95 4.57
CA ALA A 47 1.00 -2.39 4.11
C ALA A 47 1.31 -1.11 4.86
N VAL A 48 2.58 -0.87 5.10
CA VAL A 48 3.05 0.43 5.57
C VAL A 48 3.52 1.16 4.34
N VAL A 49 2.99 2.34 4.11
CA VAL A 49 3.24 3.10 2.90
C VAL A 49 3.72 4.51 3.25
N MET A 50 4.38 5.15 2.30
CA MET A 50 4.80 6.54 2.45
C MET A 50 4.24 7.33 1.29
N THR A 51 3.55 8.42 1.59
CA THR A 51 2.99 9.28 0.54
C THR A 51 4.07 10.18 -0.04
N GLU A 52 3.74 10.87 -1.11
CA GLU A 52 4.69 11.80 -1.74
C GLU A 52 5.11 12.90 -0.79
N GLY A 53 4.27 13.25 0.16
CA GLY A 53 4.63 14.26 1.15
C GLY A 53 5.50 13.75 2.27
N GLY A 54 5.84 12.47 2.26
CA GLY A 54 6.70 11.90 3.29
C GLY A 54 5.96 11.36 4.50
N GLU A 55 4.64 11.31 4.45
CA GLU A 55 3.86 10.79 5.57
C GLU A 55 3.82 9.27 5.56
N ILE A 56 3.97 8.68 6.72
CA ILE A 56 3.89 7.24 6.89
C ILE A 56 2.46 6.90 7.26
N GLN A 57 1.85 6.01 6.51
CA GLN A 57 0.47 5.61 6.75
C GLN A 57 0.34 4.11 6.62
N GLY A 58 -0.76 3.57 7.12
CA GLY A 58 -1.09 2.17 6.95
C GLY A 58 -2.21 2.02 5.95
N LEU A 59 -2.20 0.89 5.26
CA LEU A 59 -3.20 0.56 4.26
C LEU A 59 -3.64 -0.87 4.51
N PHE A 60 -4.92 -1.18 4.35
CA PHE A 60 -5.35 -2.56 4.41
C PHE A 60 -6.39 -2.83 3.35
N THR A 61 -6.50 -4.08 2.98
CA THR A 61 -7.51 -4.52 2.03
C THR A 61 -7.81 -6.01 2.26
N ASP A 62 -9.04 -6.40 1.99
CA ASP A 62 -9.41 -7.81 1.96
C ASP A 62 -9.70 -8.23 0.53
N SER A 63 -9.43 -7.39 -0.43
CA SER A 63 -9.68 -7.70 -1.84
C SER A 63 -8.56 -8.54 -2.42
N ALA A 64 -8.93 -9.63 -3.10
CA ALA A 64 -7.94 -10.50 -3.73
C ALA A 64 -7.19 -9.77 -4.84
N SER A 65 -7.87 -8.93 -5.62
CA SER A 65 -7.23 -8.20 -6.70
C SER A 65 -6.24 -7.18 -6.15
N ALA A 66 -6.61 -6.49 -5.07
CA ALA A 66 -5.70 -5.54 -4.45
C ALA A 66 -4.48 -6.24 -3.88
N LYS A 67 -4.68 -7.38 -3.22
CA LYS A 67 -3.58 -8.14 -2.67
C LYS A 67 -2.61 -8.54 -3.78
N SER A 68 -3.15 -9.07 -4.88
CA SER A 68 -2.31 -9.50 -6.00
C SER A 68 -1.55 -8.33 -6.60
N ALA A 69 -2.18 -7.17 -6.73
CA ALA A 69 -1.52 -6.00 -7.29
C ALA A 69 -0.36 -5.55 -6.41
N LEU A 70 -0.58 -5.51 -5.10
CA LEU A 70 0.48 -5.08 -4.18
C LEU A 70 1.63 -6.09 -4.15
N GLN A 71 1.30 -7.38 -4.20
CA GLN A 71 2.33 -8.42 -4.22
C GLN A 71 3.15 -8.35 -5.49
N GLU A 72 2.50 -8.06 -6.62
CA GLU A 72 3.20 -7.97 -7.88
C GLU A 72 4.21 -6.81 -7.88
N VAL A 73 3.81 -5.67 -7.35
CA VAL A 73 4.72 -4.54 -7.24
C VAL A 73 5.93 -4.93 -6.40
N GLN A 74 5.68 -5.60 -5.29
CA GLN A 74 6.75 -5.99 -4.40
C GLN A 74 7.69 -6.99 -5.10
N ALA A 75 7.12 -7.92 -5.85
CA ALA A 75 7.91 -8.95 -6.52
C ALA A 75 8.74 -8.37 -7.67
N VAL A 76 8.16 -7.42 -8.41
CA VAL A 76 8.84 -6.86 -9.58
C VAL A 76 9.88 -5.82 -9.20
N PHE A 77 9.53 -4.93 -8.30
CA PHE A 77 10.40 -3.80 -7.97
C PHE A 77 11.25 -3.99 -6.72
N GLY A 78 10.80 -4.85 -5.80
CA GLY A 78 11.60 -5.12 -4.61
C GLY A 78 11.95 -3.85 -3.85
N ASP A 79 13.24 -3.63 -3.69
CA ASP A 79 13.72 -2.50 -2.91
C ASP A 79 13.64 -1.17 -3.63
N GLU A 80 13.26 -1.16 -4.89
CA GLU A 80 13.14 0.10 -5.61
C GLU A 80 12.00 0.94 -5.08
N GLN A 81 10.97 0.32 -4.56
CA GLN A 81 9.85 1.00 -3.92
C GLN A 81 9.32 2.18 -4.74
N PRO A 82 8.82 1.93 -5.95
CA PRO A 82 8.32 3.03 -6.76
C PRO A 82 7.04 3.59 -6.18
N PHE A 83 6.76 4.85 -6.50
CA PHE A 83 5.45 5.40 -6.16
C PHE A 83 4.42 4.76 -7.07
N ILE A 84 3.30 4.38 -6.50
CA ILE A 84 2.20 3.75 -7.24
C ILE A 84 0.91 4.46 -6.88
N LYS A 85 -0.08 4.26 -7.73
CA LYS A 85 -1.39 4.85 -7.53
C LYS A 85 -2.41 3.75 -7.69
N VAL A 86 -3.36 3.71 -6.78
CA VAL A 86 -4.40 2.68 -6.78
C VAL A 86 -5.58 3.13 -7.61
N ASN A 87 -6.07 2.25 -8.45
CA ASN A 87 -7.25 2.51 -9.28
C ASN A 87 -8.19 1.31 -9.24
N ILE A 88 -9.40 1.52 -9.71
CA ILE A 88 -10.39 0.48 -9.83
C ILE A 88 -10.91 0.47 -11.27
N LYS A 89 -11.09 -0.71 -11.82
CA LYS A 89 -11.73 -0.81 -13.12
C LYS A 89 -12.80 -1.88 -13.05
N GLU A 90 -13.79 -1.77 -13.96
CA GLU A 90 -14.84 -2.74 -14.08
C GLU A 90 -14.46 -3.78 -15.09
N THR A 91 -14.71 -5.03 -14.79
CA THR A 91 -14.46 -6.10 -15.74
C THR A 91 -15.71 -6.34 -16.59
N ALA A 92 -15.57 -7.20 -17.58
CA ALA A 92 -16.69 -7.56 -18.44
C ALA A 92 -17.85 -8.19 -17.66
N LYS A 93 -17.56 -8.76 -16.51
CA LYS A 93 -18.59 -9.36 -15.66
C LYS A 93 -19.15 -8.38 -14.66
N LYS A 94 -18.87 -7.10 -14.84
CA LYS A 94 -19.33 -6.03 -13.95
C LYS A 94 -18.81 -6.16 -12.55
N GLN A 95 -17.63 -6.72 -12.40
CA GLN A 95 -16.95 -6.78 -11.11
C GLN A 95 -15.90 -5.69 -11.06
N SER A 96 -15.76 -5.08 -9.90
CA SER A 96 -14.72 -4.06 -9.71
C SER A 96 -13.46 -4.73 -9.23
N VAL A 97 -12.35 -4.41 -9.88
CA VAL A 97 -11.06 -4.94 -9.44
C VAL A 97 -10.09 -3.80 -9.24
N TYR A 98 -9.23 -3.96 -8.25
CA TYR A 98 -8.19 -2.98 -7.99
C TYR A 98 -6.99 -3.27 -8.88
N TYR A 99 -6.34 -2.21 -9.32
CA TYR A 99 -5.07 -2.33 -10.00
C TYR A 99 -4.22 -1.12 -9.65
N VAL A 100 -2.93 -1.20 -9.91
CA VAL A 100 -2.03 -0.10 -9.57
C VAL A 100 -1.29 0.36 -10.81
N GLU A 101 -0.99 1.66 -10.81
CA GLU A 101 -0.17 2.23 -11.85
C GLU A 101 1.14 2.66 -11.22
N VAL A 102 2.25 2.35 -11.88
CA VAL A 102 3.56 2.78 -11.39
C VAL A 102 3.83 4.14 -11.98
N MET A 103 4.18 5.08 -11.11
CA MET A 103 4.40 6.47 -11.51
C MET A 103 5.78 6.68 -12.12
#